data_860a9a671bba405887bbc3457b571d84
#
_entry.id   860a9a671bba405887bbc3457b571d84
#
_cell.length_a   1.000
_cell.length_b   1.000
_cell.length_c   1.000
_cell.angle_alpha   90.00
_cell.angle_beta   90.00
_cell.angle_gamma   90.00
#
_symmetry.space_group_name_H-M   'P 1'
#
loop_
_entity.id
_entity.type
_entity.pdbx_description
1 polymer ?
#
loop_
_entity_poly.entity_id
_entity_poly.type
_entity_poly.pdbx_seq_one_letter_code
_entity_poly.pdbx_strand_id
1 'polypeptide(L)'
;MMMNGELAGFTIPRLGMGTMALAIEGRTDRDTAIRTIHAGLDAGVRYLDTAWSYYLPSKPGTGTAEDLGYGEKLVRDALASWNGPRDEVLVATKTGYRRTMEVPAFVAPVSDSGESDKQGAGFGVQMSDSPESDTQGRDSEGCSRRPGEERQHLQAAGSQYGWMADSRPETMIRDAKESALHLGVDTLDLLYSHGPDPAVPYEDQCGALKQLLDEGVIKYAGISRVNNEQIDLARSIIGSGLVAVQNQFSPSHPDPEHTMKHCAELGLAFVCWSPLGGFLDTFDQSAYDPFRTVAAQRGCSYQRVVLAWELTRYERLFTIPSARNPQEINDSFAATQLQLTQEELAMLPC
;
A
#
# COMPACT_ATOMS: atom_id res chain seq x y z
N MET A 1 -7.97 11.03 -24.75
CA MET A 1 -9.12 10.95 -23.84
C MET A 1 -8.58 10.45 -22.52
N MET A 2 -8.91 11.07 -21.38
CA MET A 2 -8.40 10.67 -20.06
C MET A 2 -8.90 9.26 -19.72
N MET A 3 -8.03 8.39 -19.18
CA MET A 3 -8.39 7.01 -18.83
C MET A 3 -9.12 6.99 -17.49
N ASN A 4 -10.44 7.06 -17.50
CA ASN A 4 -11.27 6.96 -16.29
C ASN A 4 -11.68 5.51 -16.00
N GLY A 5 -12.02 5.23 -14.74
CA GLY A 5 -12.53 3.95 -14.26
C GLY A 5 -13.43 4.14 -13.04
N GLU A 6 -14.16 3.07 -12.70
CA GLU A 6 -15.05 3.04 -11.53
C GLU A 6 -14.33 2.47 -10.32
N LEU A 7 -14.30 3.23 -9.21
CA LEU A 7 -13.75 2.80 -7.92
C LEU A 7 -14.58 3.37 -6.77
N ALA A 8 -15.07 2.53 -5.89
CA ALA A 8 -15.79 2.92 -4.67
C ALA A 8 -16.94 3.94 -4.94
N GLY A 9 -17.67 3.77 -6.04
CA GLY A 9 -18.77 4.63 -6.44
C GLY A 9 -18.38 5.93 -7.16
N PHE A 10 -17.08 6.14 -7.41
CA PHE A 10 -16.56 7.31 -8.15
C PHE A 10 -16.14 6.92 -9.55
N THR A 11 -16.45 7.77 -10.53
CA THR A 11 -15.89 7.70 -11.91
C THR A 11 -14.71 8.67 -11.98
N ILE A 12 -13.49 8.17 -11.85
CA ILE A 12 -12.27 8.97 -11.65
C ILE A 12 -11.15 8.54 -12.59
N PRO A 13 -10.14 9.41 -12.84
CA PRO A 13 -8.92 9.00 -13.54
C PRO A 13 -8.26 7.80 -12.85
N ARG A 14 -7.78 6.85 -13.65
CA ARG A 14 -7.16 5.62 -13.15
C ARG A 14 -5.75 5.80 -12.59
N LEU A 15 -5.26 7.02 -12.48
CA LEU A 15 -4.06 7.39 -11.78
C LEU A 15 -4.43 8.25 -10.56
N GLY A 16 -4.21 7.69 -9.38
CA GLY A 16 -4.31 8.36 -8.10
C GLY A 16 -2.95 8.84 -7.60
N MET A 17 -2.89 9.27 -6.36
CA MET A 17 -1.67 9.70 -5.69
C MET A 17 -1.51 8.97 -4.36
N GLY A 18 -0.42 8.19 -4.22
CA GLY A 18 0.03 7.66 -2.93
C GLY A 18 0.69 8.76 -2.10
N THR A 19 0.29 8.90 -0.84
CA THR A 19 0.79 9.97 0.04
C THR A 19 1.87 9.50 1.01
N MET A 20 2.28 8.24 0.96
CA MET A 20 3.25 7.66 1.88
C MET A 20 4.56 8.46 1.92
N ALA A 21 5.15 8.81 0.77
CA ALA A 21 6.40 9.55 0.69
C ALA A 21 6.33 10.98 1.29
N LEU A 22 5.12 11.50 1.50
CA LEU A 22 4.87 12.80 2.15
C LEU A 22 4.70 12.69 3.68
N ALA A 23 4.68 11.46 4.22
CA ALA A 23 4.28 11.24 5.61
C ALA A 23 5.30 10.44 6.44
N ILE A 24 6.19 9.68 5.80
CA ILE A 24 7.18 8.84 6.47
C ILE A 24 8.60 9.41 6.33
N GLU A 25 9.63 8.60 6.61
CA GLU A 25 11.04 8.97 6.56
C GLU A 25 11.43 9.57 5.20
N GLY A 26 12.16 10.68 5.26
CA GLY A 26 12.50 11.45 4.05
C GLY A 26 11.35 12.28 3.48
N ARG A 27 10.25 12.43 4.25
CA ARG A 27 9.15 13.34 3.89
C ARG A 27 9.66 14.77 3.72
N THR A 28 9.04 15.50 2.82
CA THR A 28 9.28 16.94 2.65
C THR A 28 8.68 17.73 3.81
N ASP A 29 8.95 19.03 3.87
CA ASP A 29 8.22 19.91 4.76
C ASP A 29 6.72 19.92 4.42
N ARG A 30 5.90 20.28 5.42
CA ARG A 30 4.44 20.21 5.33
C ARG A 30 3.86 21.07 4.20
N ASP A 31 4.40 22.26 4.01
CA ASP A 31 3.91 23.19 2.97
C ASP A 31 4.19 22.65 1.57
N THR A 32 5.38 22.08 1.36
CA THR A 32 5.72 21.39 0.12
C THR A 32 4.82 20.17 -0.10
N ALA A 33 4.52 19.41 0.95
CA ALA A 33 3.60 18.27 0.84
C ALA A 33 2.18 18.71 0.43
N ILE A 34 1.64 19.76 1.05
CA ILE A 34 0.33 20.32 0.69
C ILE A 34 0.33 20.83 -0.76
N ARG A 35 1.34 21.60 -1.16
CA ARG A 35 1.48 22.06 -2.57
C ARG A 35 1.56 20.89 -3.55
N THR A 36 2.19 19.78 -3.17
CA THR A 36 2.27 18.60 -4.02
C THR A 36 0.91 17.93 -4.20
N ILE A 37 0.12 17.80 -3.12
CA ILE A 37 -1.25 17.29 -3.21
C ILE A 37 -2.12 18.23 -4.06
N HIS A 38 -2.05 19.55 -3.84
CA HIS A 38 -2.78 20.54 -4.64
C HIS A 38 -2.43 20.45 -6.13
N ALA A 39 -1.13 20.36 -6.47
CA ALA A 39 -0.70 20.20 -7.86
C ALA A 39 -1.28 18.93 -8.52
N GLY A 40 -1.35 17.82 -7.79
CA GLY A 40 -2.01 16.61 -8.26
C GLY A 40 -3.51 16.82 -8.51
N LEU A 41 -4.21 17.41 -7.55
CA LEU A 41 -5.64 17.71 -7.66
C LEU A 41 -5.94 18.68 -8.82
N ASP A 42 -5.12 19.71 -8.99
CA ASP A 42 -5.23 20.69 -10.07
C ASP A 42 -4.94 20.07 -11.44
N ALA A 43 -4.02 19.09 -11.51
CA ALA A 43 -3.76 18.31 -12.72
C ALA A 43 -4.91 17.35 -13.07
N GLY A 44 -5.78 17.00 -12.10
CA GLY A 44 -6.92 16.13 -12.30
C GLY A 44 -6.91 14.83 -11.49
N VAL A 45 -5.96 14.63 -10.56
CA VAL A 45 -6.01 13.52 -9.60
C VAL A 45 -7.32 13.61 -8.82
N ARG A 46 -8.02 12.48 -8.70
CA ARG A 46 -9.27 12.36 -7.94
C ARG A 46 -9.26 11.17 -6.99
N TYR A 47 -8.12 10.53 -6.79
CA TYR A 47 -7.92 9.45 -5.85
C TYR A 47 -6.66 9.72 -5.02
N LEU A 48 -6.83 9.92 -3.71
CA LEU A 48 -5.74 10.04 -2.75
C LEU A 48 -5.70 8.80 -1.88
N ASP A 49 -4.53 8.17 -1.80
CA ASP A 49 -4.28 6.95 -1.02
C ASP A 49 -3.34 7.26 0.14
N THR A 50 -3.83 7.09 1.37
CA THR A 50 -3.09 7.25 2.62
C THR A 50 -3.18 6.00 3.50
N ALA A 51 -2.73 6.06 4.75
CA ALA A 51 -2.92 5.01 5.74
C ALA A 51 -2.81 5.56 7.17
N TRP A 52 -3.49 4.92 8.12
CA TRP A 52 -3.35 5.19 9.54
C TRP A 52 -1.89 5.12 10.00
N SER A 53 -1.12 4.17 9.44
CA SER A 53 0.29 3.94 9.78
C SER A 53 1.29 4.85 9.06
N TYR A 54 0.84 5.87 8.29
CA TYR A 54 1.77 6.80 7.64
C TYR A 54 2.14 7.97 8.55
N TYR A 55 3.10 7.71 9.45
CA TYR A 55 3.70 8.66 10.38
C TYR A 55 5.13 8.23 10.76
N LEU A 56 5.89 9.12 11.41
CA LEU A 56 7.21 8.80 11.96
C LEU A 56 7.06 8.22 13.37
N PRO A 57 7.60 7.03 13.66
CA PRO A 57 7.58 6.50 15.01
C PRO A 57 8.57 7.27 15.90
N SER A 58 8.17 7.62 17.11
CA SER A 58 9.02 8.28 18.11
C SER A 58 9.47 7.33 19.24
N LYS A 59 8.79 6.19 19.37
CA LYS A 59 9.11 5.11 20.29
C LYS A 59 8.75 3.78 19.64
N PRO A 60 9.34 2.65 20.08
CA PRO A 60 9.01 1.33 19.57
C PRO A 60 7.49 1.12 19.51
N GLY A 61 6.96 0.83 18.32
CA GLY A 61 5.55 0.57 18.08
C GLY A 61 4.58 1.74 18.22
N THR A 62 5.07 2.97 18.46
CA THR A 62 4.24 4.16 18.61
C THR A 62 4.82 5.36 17.85
N GLY A 63 3.97 6.30 17.46
CA GLY A 63 4.36 7.65 17.10
C GLY A 63 4.19 8.60 18.31
N THR A 64 4.62 9.86 18.20
CA THR A 64 4.17 10.89 19.12
C THR A 64 2.68 11.18 18.90
N ALA A 65 2.01 11.77 19.89
CA ALA A 65 0.63 12.22 19.72
C ALA A 65 0.49 13.24 18.55
N GLU A 66 1.56 13.95 18.21
CA GLU A 66 1.61 14.90 17.09
C GLU A 66 1.75 14.17 15.74
N ASP A 67 2.53 13.09 15.70
CA ASP A 67 2.76 12.31 14.46
C ASP A 67 1.63 11.32 14.16
N LEU A 68 0.93 10.78 15.16
CA LEU A 68 -0.19 9.87 14.93
C LEU A 68 -1.21 10.48 13.97
N GLY A 69 -1.54 9.73 12.91
CA GLY A 69 -2.42 10.20 11.84
C GLY A 69 -1.84 11.31 10.98
N TYR A 70 -0.51 11.54 10.98
CA TYR A 70 0.13 12.64 10.23
C TYR A 70 -0.28 12.60 8.75
N GLY A 71 -0.19 11.45 8.08
CA GLY A 71 -0.54 11.31 6.66
C GLY A 71 -2.00 11.64 6.38
N GLU A 72 -2.91 11.18 7.23
CA GLU A 72 -4.35 11.45 7.12
C GLU A 72 -4.68 12.91 7.40
N LYS A 73 -4.09 13.51 8.46
CA LYS A 73 -4.23 14.94 8.78
C LYS A 73 -3.65 15.82 7.67
N LEU A 74 -2.56 15.40 7.03
CA LEU A 74 -2.00 16.10 5.87
C LEU A 74 -2.98 16.12 4.69
N VAL A 75 -3.59 14.96 4.37
CA VAL A 75 -4.61 14.85 3.31
C VAL A 75 -5.83 15.73 3.65
N ARG A 76 -6.33 15.68 4.89
CA ARG A 76 -7.42 16.54 5.36
C ARG A 76 -7.12 18.03 5.13
N ASP A 77 -5.95 18.49 5.58
CA ASP A 77 -5.60 19.91 5.54
C ASP A 77 -5.31 20.38 4.10
N ALA A 78 -4.74 19.50 3.26
CA ALA A 78 -4.60 19.76 1.83
C ALA A 78 -5.98 19.92 1.16
N LEU A 79 -6.93 19.01 1.42
CA LEU A 79 -8.28 19.10 0.87
C LEU A 79 -9.06 20.30 1.41
N ALA A 80 -8.90 20.64 2.69
CA ALA A 80 -9.57 21.80 3.29
C ALA A 80 -9.07 23.14 2.73
N SER A 81 -7.82 23.19 2.25
CA SER A 81 -7.21 24.40 1.66
C SER A 81 -7.24 24.41 0.12
N TRP A 82 -7.72 23.34 -0.52
CA TRP A 82 -7.89 23.27 -1.95
C TRP A 82 -9.22 23.92 -2.38
N ASN A 83 -9.20 24.66 -3.49
CA ASN A 83 -10.40 25.40 -3.97
C ASN A 83 -11.31 24.56 -4.89
N GLY A 84 -10.98 23.29 -5.12
CA GLY A 84 -11.77 22.42 -6.01
C GLY A 84 -12.88 21.67 -5.29
N PRO A 85 -13.69 20.89 -6.03
CA PRO A 85 -14.83 20.14 -5.50
C PRO A 85 -14.37 18.92 -4.67
N ARG A 86 -14.49 19.00 -3.34
CA ARG A 86 -14.08 17.93 -2.40
C ARG A 86 -14.85 16.61 -2.66
N ASP A 87 -16.08 16.70 -3.04
CA ASP A 87 -16.99 15.57 -3.30
C ASP A 87 -16.63 14.75 -4.56
N GLU A 88 -15.78 15.29 -5.43
CA GLU A 88 -15.23 14.54 -6.56
C GLU A 88 -13.98 13.73 -6.17
N VAL A 89 -13.41 13.92 -4.98
CA VAL A 89 -12.15 13.28 -4.57
C VAL A 89 -12.41 12.08 -3.66
N LEU A 90 -12.09 10.89 -4.15
CA LEU A 90 -12.03 9.66 -3.36
C LEU A 90 -10.80 9.70 -2.44
N VAL A 91 -11.01 9.47 -1.16
CA VAL A 91 -9.93 9.28 -0.18
C VAL A 91 -9.98 7.87 0.36
N ALA A 92 -8.90 7.12 0.15
CA ALA A 92 -8.72 5.81 0.77
C ALA A 92 -7.67 5.87 1.87
N THR A 93 -7.92 5.12 2.95
CA THR A 93 -6.94 4.90 4.01
C THR A 93 -6.84 3.40 4.35
N LYS A 94 -5.95 3.03 5.26
CA LYS A 94 -5.66 1.63 5.57
C LYS A 94 -5.50 1.42 7.07
N THR A 95 -5.94 0.25 7.55
CA THR A 95 -5.78 -0.22 8.94
C THR A 95 -5.03 -1.54 8.98
N GLY A 96 -4.62 -1.99 10.17
CA GLY A 96 -4.01 -3.31 10.38
C GLY A 96 -2.49 -3.31 10.40
N TYR A 97 -1.82 -2.17 10.28
CA TYR A 97 -0.37 -2.04 10.47
C TYR A 97 -0.02 -0.91 11.43
N ARG A 98 1.08 -1.10 12.17
CA ARG A 98 1.68 -0.12 13.08
C ARG A 98 3.12 0.15 12.69
N ARG A 99 3.60 1.35 12.98
CA ARG A 99 5.02 1.69 12.84
C ARG A 99 5.83 1.11 14.00
N THR A 100 7.05 0.70 13.70
CA THR A 100 8.01 0.22 14.70
C THR A 100 9.39 0.83 14.46
N MET A 101 10.11 1.15 15.56
CA MET A 101 11.50 1.58 15.53
C MET A 101 12.46 0.38 15.53
N GLU A 102 12.04 -0.76 16.04
CA GLU A 102 12.80 -1.99 16.03
C GLU A 102 12.35 -2.82 14.82
N VAL A 103 13.29 -3.06 13.92
CA VAL A 103 13.07 -4.01 12.83
C VAL A 103 13.80 -5.27 13.24
N PRO A 104 13.10 -6.37 13.57
CA PRO A 104 13.73 -7.68 13.69
C PRO A 104 14.47 -7.97 12.38
N ALA A 105 15.62 -8.65 12.47
CA ALA A 105 16.36 -9.07 11.29
C ALA A 105 15.40 -9.71 10.28
N PHE A 106 15.39 -9.20 9.06
CA PHE A 106 14.50 -9.63 7.99
C PHE A 106 14.65 -11.13 7.75
N VAL A 107 13.64 -11.89 8.04
CA VAL A 107 13.50 -13.25 7.54
C VAL A 107 12.80 -13.11 6.19
N ALA A 108 13.57 -13.22 5.11
CA ALA A 108 13.01 -13.31 3.78
C ALA A 108 11.95 -14.42 3.75
N PRO A 109 10.81 -14.24 3.09
CA PRO A 109 9.88 -15.33 2.88
C PRO A 109 10.65 -16.47 2.20
N VAL A 110 10.61 -17.66 2.80
CA VAL A 110 11.18 -18.86 2.22
C VAL A 110 10.38 -19.12 0.94
N SER A 111 10.99 -18.87 -0.22
CA SER A 111 10.45 -19.34 -1.48
C SER A 111 10.50 -20.87 -1.38
N ASP A 112 9.34 -21.52 -1.39
CA ASP A 112 9.19 -22.96 -1.46
C ASP A 112 9.55 -23.41 -2.89
N SER A 113 10.86 -23.40 -3.18
CA SER A 113 11.43 -24.09 -4.35
C SER A 113 12.18 -25.28 -3.78
N GLY A 114 11.46 -26.41 -3.69
CA GLY A 114 12.09 -27.69 -3.47
C GLY A 114 13.03 -28.00 -4.62
N GLU A 115 14.33 -28.01 -4.30
CA GLU A 115 15.28 -28.92 -4.92
C GLU A 115 16.52 -29.03 -4.04
N SER A 116 16.80 -30.27 -3.67
CA SER A 116 17.96 -30.70 -2.91
C SER A 116 19.21 -30.64 -3.78
N ASP A 117 20.30 -30.01 -3.29
CA ASP A 117 21.64 -30.53 -3.59
C ASP A 117 22.59 -30.33 -2.40
N LYS A 118 23.18 -31.47 -2.04
CA LYS A 118 24.19 -31.64 -0.99
C LYS A 118 25.57 -31.24 -1.49
N GLN A 119 26.32 -30.51 -0.64
CA GLN A 119 27.75 -30.68 -0.33
C GLN A 119 28.22 -29.39 0.35
N GLY A 120 28.53 -29.31 1.61
CA GLY A 120 29.69 -29.87 2.28
C GLY A 120 30.79 -28.84 2.44
N ALA A 121 30.87 -28.16 3.61
CA ALA A 121 32.13 -27.83 4.29
C ALA A 121 31.84 -27.15 5.64
N GLY A 122 32.22 -27.78 6.73
CA GLY A 122 32.05 -27.30 8.09
C GLY A 122 33.09 -26.25 8.50
N PHE A 123 32.68 -25.38 9.41
CA PHE A 123 33.57 -24.79 10.41
C PHE A 123 32.78 -24.63 11.71
N GLY A 124 33.19 -25.34 12.73
CA GLY A 124 32.65 -25.26 14.08
C GLY A 124 33.11 -23.98 14.79
N VAL A 125 32.22 -23.39 15.59
CA VAL A 125 32.61 -22.55 16.72
C VAL A 125 31.71 -22.92 17.90
N GLN A 126 32.39 -23.09 19.04
CA GLN A 126 31.96 -23.63 20.31
C GLN A 126 30.84 -22.83 20.98
N MET A 127 29.99 -23.59 21.65
CA MET A 127 29.06 -23.12 22.68
C MET A 127 29.80 -22.60 23.91
N SER A 128 29.34 -21.51 24.49
CA SER A 128 29.58 -21.15 25.88
C SER A 128 28.24 -20.94 26.57
N ASP A 129 27.99 -21.78 27.55
CA ASP A 129 26.88 -21.72 28.51
C ASP A 129 26.94 -20.47 29.37
N SER A 130 25.82 -19.86 29.67
CA SER A 130 25.43 -19.33 31.00
C SER A 130 24.15 -18.47 30.93
N PRO A 131 23.47 -18.15 32.05
CA PRO A 131 22.28 -18.88 32.49
C PRO A 131 20.99 -18.04 32.40
N GLU A 132 19.88 -18.75 32.55
CA GLU A 132 18.52 -18.24 32.67
C GLU A 132 18.37 -17.09 33.68
N SER A 133 17.71 -16.01 33.24
CA SER A 133 16.99 -15.11 34.15
C SER A 133 15.57 -14.93 33.63
N ASP A 134 14.66 -15.61 34.28
CA ASP A 134 13.21 -15.41 34.25
C ASP A 134 12.90 -13.93 34.56
N THR A 135 12.37 -13.21 33.58
CA THR A 135 11.54 -12.04 33.82
C THR A 135 10.31 -12.15 32.96
N GLN A 136 9.25 -12.74 33.52
CA GLN A 136 7.90 -12.67 33.01
C GLN A 136 7.44 -11.20 33.01
N GLY A 137 7.55 -10.54 31.86
CA GLY A 137 6.84 -9.31 31.58
C GLY A 137 5.39 -9.64 31.24
N ARG A 138 4.48 -9.46 32.19
CA ARG A 138 3.05 -9.49 31.94
C ARG A 138 2.68 -8.23 31.20
N ASP A 139 2.41 -8.35 29.90
CA ASP A 139 1.65 -7.36 29.16
C ASP A 139 0.21 -7.36 29.69
N SER A 140 -0.29 -6.21 30.10
CA SER A 140 -1.54 -6.00 30.80
C SER A 140 -2.79 -6.01 29.89
N GLU A 141 -2.82 -6.81 28.82
CA GLU A 141 -4.01 -7.10 28.04
C GLU A 141 -3.97 -8.56 27.60
N GLY A 142 -4.83 -9.35 28.23
CA GLY A 142 -4.84 -10.81 28.14
C GLY A 142 -5.30 -11.34 26.79
N CYS A 143 -4.41 -11.35 25.81
CA CYS A 143 -4.54 -12.19 24.62
C CYS A 143 -3.43 -13.25 24.67
N SER A 144 -3.78 -14.51 24.83
CA SER A 144 -2.83 -15.63 24.81
C SER A 144 -2.28 -15.79 23.38
N ARG A 145 -1.00 -15.44 23.19
CA ARG A 145 -0.27 -15.74 21.97
C ARG A 145 -0.21 -17.25 21.76
N ARG A 146 -0.57 -17.74 20.58
CA ARG A 146 -0.24 -19.11 20.18
C ARG A 146 1.28 -19.20 20.00
N PRO A 147 1.99 -20.19 20.58
CA PRO A 147 3.43 -20.35 20.38
C PRO A 147 3.70 -20.65 18.91
N GLY A 148 4.52 -19.80 18.24
CA GLY A 148 5.01 -20.01 16.89
C GLY A 148 4.48 -19.07 15.82
N GLU A 149 3.53 -18.18 16.11
CA GLU A 149 3.05 -17.18 15.15
C GLU A 149 3.75 -15.85 15.41
N GLU A 150 4.77 -15.54 14.58
CA GLU A 150 5.41 -14.22 14.56
C GLU A 150 4.58 -13.26 13.71
N ARG A 151 4.37 -12.03 14.22
CA ARG A 151 3.70 -10.98 13.44
C ARG A 151 4.55 -10.59 12.23
N GLN A 152 3.89 -10.38 11.10
CA GLN A 152 4.57 -9.93 9.90
C GLN A 152 5.19 -8.54 10.10
N HIS A 153 6.49 -8.43 9.82
CA HIS A 153 7.24 -7.19 9.81
C HIS A 153 7.60 -6.81 8.38
N LEU A 154 7.49 -5.52 8.07
CA LEU A 154 7.87 -4.96 6.78
C LEU A 154 8.81 -3.78 6.99
N GLN A 155 9.78 -3.64 6.12
CA GLN A 155 10.74 -2.54 6.14
C GLN A 155 10.93 -1.98 4.73
N ALA A 156 10.85 -0.66 4.60
CA ALA A 156 11.24 0.00 3.36
C ALA A 156 12.75 -0.12 3.14
N ALA A 157 13.17 -0.32 1.90
CA ALA A 157 14.59 -0.43 1.56
C ALA A 157 15.38 0.79 2.07
N GLY A 158 16.44 0.56 2.84
CA GLY A 158 17.29 1.60 3.43
C GLY A 158 16.69 2.35 4.62
N SER A 159 15.48 2.03 5.08
CA SER A 159 14.88 2.61 6.28
C SER A 159 15.32 1.87 7.55
N GLN A 160 15.54 2.62 8.64
CA GLN A 160 15.73 2.06 9.98
C GLN A 160 14.40 1.74 10.69
N TYR A 161 13.27 2.19 10.13
CA TYR A 161 11.94 1.98 10.68
C TYR A 161 11.16 0.97 9.85
N GLY A 162 10.25 0.25 10.49
CA GLY A 162 9.42 -0.76 9.84
C GLY A 162 7.95 -0.62 10.15
N TRP A 163 7.22 -1.60 9.71
CA TRP A 163 5.81 -1.81 10.03
C TRP A 163 5.65 -3.20 10.63
N MET A 164 4.74 -3.32 11.56
CA MET A 164 4.32 -4.57 12.16
C MET A 164 2.83 -4.75 11.90
N ALA A 165 2.43 -5.93 11.44
CA ALA A 165 1.02 -6.28 11.32
C ALA A 165 0.35 -6.31 12.71
N ASP A 166 -0.85 -5.74 12.80
CA ASP A 166 -1.74 -5.82 13.95
C ASP A 166 -3.18 -5.73 13.46
N SER A 167 -3.63 -6.81 12.83
CA SER A 167 -4.97 -6.90 12.24
C SER A 167 -5.98 -7.60 13.16
N ARG A 168 -5.79 -7.50 14.49
CA ARG A 168 -6.84 -7.91 15.44
C ARG A 168 -8.10 -7.07 15.18
N PRO A 169 -9.31 -7.68 15.20
CA PRO A 169 -10.55 -6.97 14.90
C PRO A 169 -10.73 -5.67 15.68
N GLU A 170 -10.49 -5.68 16.99
CA GLU A 170 -10.62 -4.52 17.87
C GLU A 170 -9.63 -3.40 17.48
N THR A 171 -8.42 -3.77 17.03
CA THR A 171 -7.41 -2.83 16.54
C THR A 171 -7.85 -2.20 15.23
N MET A 172 -8.26 -3.02 14.26
CA MET A 172 -8.71 -2.53 12.95
C MET A 172 -9.90 -1.57 13.07
N ILE A 173 -10.88 -1.91 13.92
CA ILE A 173 -12.08 -1.09 14.15
C ILE A 173 -11.73 0.23 14.82
N ARG A 174 -10.87 0.20 15.85
CA ARG A 174 -10.40 1.42 16.52
C ARG A 174 -9.67 2.34 15.56
N ASP A 175 -8.69 1.80 14.83
CA ASP A 175 -7.86 2.57 13.90
C ASP A 175 -8.71 3.17 12.76
N ALA A 176 -9.71 2.45 12.27
CA ALA A 176 -10.66 2.97 11.28
C ALA A 176 -11.45 4.19 11.81
N LYS A 177 -11.93 4.12 13.06
CA LYS A 177 -12.64 5.24 13.71
C LYS A 177 -11.69 6.42 13.96
N GLU A 178 -10.43 6.18 14.33
CA GLU A 178 -9.40 7.22 14.43
C GLU A 178 -9.08 7.84 13.06
N SER A 179 -9.00 7.03 11.99
CA SER A 179 -8.80 7.51 10.61
C SER A 179 -9.91 8.49 10.19
N ALA A 180 -11.16 8.20 10.53
CA ALA A 180 -12.28 9.09 10.25
C ALA A 180 -12.08 10.46 10.97
N LEU A 181 -11.67 10.44 12.24
CA LEU A 181 -11.33 11.65 13.00
C LEU A 181 -10.15 12.42 12.39
N HIS A 182 -9.08 11.71 12.01
CA HIS A 182 -7.90 12.34 11.39
C HIS A 182 -8.24 13.00 10.06
N LEU A 183 -9.06 12.35 9.24
CA LEU A 183 -9.52 12.85 7.94
C LEU A 183 -10.63 13.90 8.07
N GLY A 184 -11.26 14.03 9.24
CA GLY A 184 -12.34 14.99 9.51
C GLY A 184 -13.63 14.62 8.77
N VAL A 185 -13.97 13.34 8.69
CA VAL A 185 -15.17 12.82 8.04
C VAL A 185 -15.97 11.90 8.98
N ASP A 186 -17.27 11.82 8.76
CA ASP A 186 -18.14 10.91 9.54
C ASP A 186 -18.02 9.47 9.06
N THR A 187 -17.78 9.26 7.76
CA THR A 187 -17.67 7.95 7.11
C THR A 187 -16.50 7.97 6.12
N LEU A 188 -15.66 6.94 6.17
CA LEU A 188 -14.55 6.76 5.23
C LEU A 188 -15.09 6.28 3.86
N ASP A 189 -14.58 6.83 2.76
CA ASP A 189 -15.00 6.42 1.42
C ASP A 189 -14.54 4.98 1.11
N LEU A 190 -13.26 4.67 1.36
CA LEU A 190 -12.66 3.37 1.11
C LEU A 190 -11.62 3.06 2.20
N LEU A 191 -11.77 1.92 2.88
CA LEU A 191 -10.80 1.43 3.87
C LEU A 191 -10.21 0.10 3.40
N TYR A 192 -8.87 0.04 3.35
CA TYR A 192 -8.15 -1.21 3.11
C TYR A 192 -7.71 -1.88 4.43
N SER A 193 -7.78 -3.23 4.48
CA SER A 193 -6.80 -3.98 5.26
C SER A 193 -5.44 -3.80 4.61
N HIS A 194 -4.44 -3.28 5.34
CA HIS A 194 -3.12 -2.93 4.79
C HIS A 194 -2.30 -4.16 4.39
N GLY A 195 -2.64 -5.31 4.95
CA GLY A 195 -2.12 -6.63 4.64
C GLY A 195 -2.53 -7.66 5.68
N PRO A 196 -2.47 -8.96 5.36
CA PRO A 196 -2.76 -10.02 6.31
C PRO A 196 -1.83 -9.98 7.52
N ASP A 197 -2.36 -10.28 8.70
CA ASP A 197 -1.60 -10.57 9.91
C ASP A 197 -1.61 -12.08 10.14
N PRO A 198 -0.47 -12.78 10.02
CA PRO A 198 -0.44 -14.23 10.22
C PRO A 198 -0.79 -14.67 11.64
N ALA A 199 -0.70 -13.76 12.62
CA ALA A 199 -1.07 -14.03 14.01
C ALA A 199 -2.58 -13.97 14.29
N VAL A 200 -3.40 -13.61 13.28
CA VAL A 200 -4.86 -13.46 13.39
C VAL A 200 -5.54 -14.25 12.27
N PRO A 201 -6.55 -15.07 12.52
CA PRO A 201 -7.30 -15.74 11.45
C PRO A 201 -7.78 -14.72 10.40
N TYR A 202 -7.58 -15.03 9.12
CA TYR A 202 -7.89 -14.08 8.06
C TYR A 202 -9.40 -13.79 7.96
N GLU A 203 -10.22 -14.77 8.34
CA GLU A 203 -11.67 -14.63 8.47
C GLU A 203 -12.05 -13.52 9.45
N ASP A 204 -11.36 -13.44 10.59
CA ASP A 204 -11.61 -12.44 11.63
C ASP A 204 -11.22 -11.04 11.14
N GLN A 205 -10.10 -10.94 10.39
CA GLN A 205 -9.68 -9.68 9.75
C GLN A 205 -10.72 -9.20 8.71
N CYS A 206 -11.25 -10.11 7.90
CA CYS A 206 -12.35 -9.81 6.96
C CYS A 206 -13.65 -9.47 7.70
N GLY A 207 -13.92 -10.15 8.81
CA GLY A 207 -15.05 -9.88 9.69
C GLY A 207 -15.04 -8.46 10.25
N ALA A 208 -13.87 -7.94 10.62
CA ALA A 208 -13.71 -6.56 11.09
C ALA A 208 -14.09 -5.53 10.01
N LEU A 209 -13.67 -5.75 8.75
CA LEU A 209 -14.07 -4.90 7.63
C LEU A 209 -15.59 -4.97 7.37
N LYS A 210 -16.16 -6.18 7.45
CA LYS A 210 -17.62 -6.37 7.32
C LYS A 210 -18.38 -5.63 8.42
N GLN A 211 -17.92 -5.71 9.67
CA GLN A 211 -18.52 -4.97 10.79
C GLN A 211 -18.49 -3.46 10.56
N LEU A 212 -17.35 -2.91 10.10
CA LEU A 212 -17.22 -1.49 9.80
C LEU A 212 -18.17 -1.02 8.68
N LEU A 213 -18.42 -1.86 7.66
CA LEU A 213 -19.42 -1.63 6.63
C LEU A 213 -20.83 -1.60 7.24
N ASP A 214 -21.17 -2.60 8.06
CA ASP A 214 -22.50 -2.72 8.68
C ASP A 214 -22.81 -1.59 9.66
N GLU A 215 -21.77 -1.09 10.37
CA GLU A 215 -21.85 0.08 11.25
C GLU A 215 -21.88 1.41 10.48
N GLY A 216 -21.64 1.43 9.18
CA GLY A 216 -21.56 2.64 8.36
C GLY A 216 -20.33 3.51 8.62
N VAL A 217 -19.30 2.98 9.27
CA VAL A 217 -18.01 3.65 9.48
C VAL A 217 -17.25 3.80 8.17
N ILE A 218 -17.43 2.84 7.26
CA ILE A 218 -16.85 2.84 5.91
C ILE A 218 -17.93 2.61 4.86
N LYS A 219 -17.80 3.22 3.69
CA LYS A 219 -18.70 2.97 2.54
C LYS A 219 -18.30 1.72 1.78
N TYR A 220 -17.00 1.53 1.59
CA TYR A 220 -16.44 0.41 0.83
C TYR A 220 -15.18 -0.13 1.53
N ALA A 221 -14.94 -1.43 1.33
CA ALA A 221 -13.77 -2.14 1.80
C ALA A 221 -12.84 -2.52 0.65
N GLY A 222 -11.55 -2.54 0.94
CA GLY A 222 -10.50 -3.10 0.11
C GLY A 222 -9.58 -4.00 0.94
N ILE A 223 -8.80 -4.81 0.25
CA ILE A 223 -7.78 -5.67 0.84
C ILE A 223 -6.46 -5.47 0.11
N SER A 224 -5.34 -5.65 0.80
CA SER A 224 -4.02 -5.43 0.22
C SER A 224 -3.07 -6.57 0.56
N ARG A 225 -2.07 -6.82 -0.30
CA ARG A 225 -1.02 -7.84 -0.11
C ARG A 225 -1.58 -9.26 0.03
N VAL A 226 -2.57 -9.60 -0.77
CA VAL A 226 -3.33 -10.84 -0.70
C VAL A 226 -3.11 -11.71 -1.95
N ASN A 227 -3.21 -13.02 -1.78
CA ASN A 227 -3.29 -13.98 -2.86
C ASN A 227 -4.76 -14.22 -3.30
N ASN A 228 -4.94 -15.04 -4.36
CA ASN A 228 -6.27 -15.30 -4.92
C ASN A 228 -7.21 -16.02 -3.94
N GLU A 229 -6.70 -16.96 -3.13
CA GLU A 229 -7.51 -17.66 -2.12
C GLU A 229 -8.02 -16.69 -1.04
N GLN A 230 -7.18 -15.76 -0.62
CA GLN A 230 -7.56 -14.71 0.34
C GLN A 230 -8.57 -13.73 -0.25
N ILE A 231 -8.49 -13.43 -1.55
CA ILE A 231 -9.49 -12.61 -2.26
C ILE A 231 -10.85 -13.31 -2.24
N ASP A 232 -10.90 -14.59 -2.57
CA ASP A 232 -12.15 -15.38 -2.58
C ASP A 232 -12.78 -15.45 -1.19
N LEU A 233 -11.97 -15.71 -0.16
CA LEU A 233 -12.44 -15.74 1.22
C LEU A 233 -12.96 -14.38 1.67
N ALA A 234 -12.22 -13.29 1.41
CA ALA A 234 -12.65 -11.93 1.73
C ALA A 234 -13.96 -11.59 1.01
N ARG A 235 -14.09 -11.97 -0.28
CA ARG A 235 -15.31 -11.75 -1.06
C ARG A 235 -16.50 -12.51 -0.47
N SER A 236 -16.29 -13.72 0.02
CA SER A 236 -17.36 -14.52 0.63
C SER A 236 -17.90 -13.91 1.93
N ILE A 237 -17.04 -13.25 2.72
CA ILE A 237 -17.37 -12.65 4.03
C ILE A 237 -17.90 -11.22 3.85
N ILE A 238 -17.18 -10.39 3.11
CA ILE A 238 -17.48 -8.95 2.97
C ILE A 238 -18.61 -8.72 1.95
N GLY A 239 -18.73 -9.60 0.97
CA GLY A 239 -19.75 -9.49 -0.07
C GLY A 239 -19.50 -8.33 -1.05
N SER A 240 -20.58 -7.67 -1.50
CA SER A 240 -20.50 -6.58 -2.48
C SER A 240 -19.82 -5.30 -1.96
N GLY A 241 -19.61 -5.19 -0.65
CA GLY A 241 -18.85 -4.10 -0.04
C GLY A 241 -17.34 -4.16 -0.35
N LEU A 242 -16.79 -5.34 -0.71
CA LEU A 242 -15.43 -5.47 -1.21
C LEU A 242 -15.38 -5.00 -2.67
N VAL A 243 -14.61 -3.94 -2.95
CA VAL A 243 -14.56 -3.30 -4.27
C VAL A 243 -13.17 -3.26 -4.89
N ALA A 244 -12.11 -3.46 -4.11
CA ALA A 244 -10.73 -3.32 -4.59
C ALA A 244 -9.75 -4.27 -3.91
N VAL A 245 -8.75 -4.68 -4.69
CA VAL A 245 -7.53 -5.35 -4.24
C VAL A 245 -6.35 -4.42 -4.51
N GLN A 246 -5.50 -4.19 -3.50
CA GLN A 246 -4.33 -3.32 -3.63
C GLN A 246 -3.05 -4.13 -3.46
N ASN A 247 -2.43 -4.55 -4.57
CA ASN A 247 -1.21 -5.34 -4.57
C ASN A 247 -0.04 -4.63 -5.27
N GLN A 248 1.18 -5.08 -4.98
CA GLN A 248 2.37 -4.57 -5.67
C GLN A 248 2.35 -5.02 -7.13
N PHE A 249 2.63 -4.07 -8.02
CA PHE A 249 2.85 -4.36 -9.42
C PHE A 249 3.76 -3.29 -10.01
N SER A 250 4.77 -3.70 -10.76
CA SER A 250 5.69 -2.83 -11.50
C SER A 250 6.47 -3.67 -12.51
N PRO A 251 7.29 -3.08 -13.39
CA PRO A 251 8.19 -3.85 -14.27
C PRO A 251 9.10 -4.83 -13.53
N SER A 252 9.52 -4.50 -12.30
CA SER A 252 10.35 -5.39 -11.45
C SER A 252 9.53 -6.31 -10.52
N HIS A 253 8.21 -6.14 -10.46
CA HIS A 253 7.30 -6.96 -9.65
C HIS A 253 6.09 -7.36 -10.49
N PRO A 254 6.21 -8.41 -11.31
CA PRO A 254 5.10 -8.91 -12.13
C PRO A 254 3.96 -9.47 -11.27
N ASP A 255 2.85 -9.79 -11.89
CA ASP A 255 1.69 -10.47 -11.28
C ASP A 255 1.72 -11.99 -11.61
N PRO A 256 2.53 -12.81 -10.91
CA PRO A 256 2.74 -14.23 -11.26
C PRO A 256 1.49 -15.08 -11.01
N GLU A 257 0.62 -14.67 -10.10
CA GLU A 257 -0.62 -15.36 -9.76
C GLU A 257 -1.80 -14.94 -10.63
N HIS A 258 -1.56 -14.05 -11.59
CA HIS A 258 -2.63 -13.47 -12.43
C HIS A 258 -3.77 -12.85 -11.61
N THR A 259 -3.43 -12.19 -10.50
CA THR A 259 -4.38 -11.56 -9.57
C THR A 259 -5.24 -10.50 -10.27
N MET A 260 -4.67 -9.75 -11.24
CA MET A 260 -5.45 -8.80 -12.04
C MET A 260 -6.58 -9.48 -12.83
N LYS A 261 -6.30 -10.67 -13.41
CA LYS A 261 -7.31 -11.45 -14.11
C LYS A 261 -8.37 -11.96 -13.16
N HIS A 262 -7.97 -12.45 -11.99
CA HIS A 262 -8.90 -12.88 -10.94
C HIS A 262 -9.78 -11.73 -10.45
N CYS A 263 -9.21 -10.55 -10.23
CA CYS A 263 -9.98 -9.33 -9.93
C CYS A 263 -11.00 -9.01 -11.03
N ALA A 264 -10.63 -9.17 -12.31
CA ALA A 264 -11.52 -8.93 -13.43
C ALA A 264 -12.72 -9.89 -13.42
N GLU A 265 -12.49 -11.18 -13.16
CA GLU A 265 -13.54 -12.20 -13.06
C GLU A 265 -14.54 -11.91 -11.92
N LEU A 266 -14.06 -11.31 -10.83
CA LEU A 266 -14.85 -10.91 -9.66
C LEU A 266 -15.44 -9.50 -9.76
N GLY A 267 -15.11 -8.72 -10.80
CA GLY A 267 -15.53 -7.32 -10.95
C GLY A 267 -14.89 -6.36 -9.96
N LEU A 268 -13.72 -6.72 -9.37
CA LEU A 268 -12.95 -5.90 -8.44
C LEU A 268 -11.98 -4.97 -9.19
N ALA A 269 -11.72 -3.78 -8.64
CA ALA A 269 -10.62 -2.95 -9.09
C ALA A 269 -9.30 -3.53 -8.57
N PHE A 270 -8.23 -3.44 -9.40
CA PHE A 270 -6.87 -3.71 -8.98
C PHE A 270 -6.14 -2.39 -8.79
N VAL A 271 -5.66 -2.12 -7.57
CA VAL A 271 -4.90 -0.90 -7.26
C VAL A 271 -3.43 -1.25 -7.12
N CYS A 272 -2.60 -0.68 -7.98
CA CYS A 272 -1.17 -0.92 -8.03
C CYS A 272 -0.44 0.00 -7.06
N TRP A 273 0.13 -0.55 -5.95
CA TRP A 273 1.05 0.19 -5.12
C TRP A 273 2.51 -0.07 -5.53
N SER A 274 3.39 0.88 -5.25
CA SER A 274 4.80 0.88 -5.70
C SER A 274 4.98 0.66 -7.21
N PRO A 275 4.22 1.38 -8.05
CA PRO A 275 4.19 1.15 -9.50
C PRO A 275 5.54 1.38 -10.17
N LEU A 276 6.42 2.16 -9.57
CA LEU A 276 7.77 2.45 -10.06
C LEU A 276 8.85 1.59 -9.39
N GLY A 277 8.45 0.60 -8.57
CA GLY A 277 9.35 -0.28 -7.82
C GLY A 277 10.03 0.40 -6.63
N GLY A 278 10.98 -0.32 -5.98
CA GLY A 278 11.93 0.27 -5.04
C GLY A 278 11.43 0.56 -3.62
N PHE A 279 10.30 -0.04 -3.20
CA PHE A 279 9.80 0.18 -1.83
C PHE A 279 10.37 -0.81 -0.81
N LEU A 280 10.21 -2.11 -1.03
CA LEU A 280 10.66 -3.15 -0.09
C LEU A 280 12.06 -3.67 -0.41
N ASP A 281 12.41 -3.69 -1.70
CA ASP A 281 13.64 -4.28 -2.21
C ASP A 281 14.43 -3.30 -3.06
N THR A 282 15.73 -3.57 -3.21
CA THR A 282 16.51 -2.99 -4.30
C THR A 282 15.97 -3.54 -5.61
N PHE A 283 15.31 -2.70 -6.40
CA PHE A 283 14.69 -3.15 -7.64
C PHE A 283 15.72 -3.31 -8.77
N ASP A 284 15.45 -4.27 -9.67
CA ASP A 284 16.25 -4.46 -10.87
C ASP A 284 16.10 -3.24 -11.82
N GLN A 285 17.14 -2.44 -11.88
CA GLN A 285 17.20 -1.25 -12.74
C GLN A 285 17.07 -1.62 -14.24
N SER A 286 17.54 -2.82 -14.63
CA SER A 286 17.53 -3.27 -16.03
C SER A 286 16.11 -3.55 -16.55
N ALA A 287 15.17 -3.90 -15.67
CA ALA A 287 13.75 -4.08 -16.01
C ALA A 287 13.12 -2.82 -16.61
N TYR A 288 13.73 -1.65 -16.36
CA TYR A 288 13.24 -0.36 -16.85
C TYR A 288 13.89 0.13 -18.15
N ASP A 289 14.89 -0.59 -18.70
CA ASP A 289 15.60 -0.16 -19.91
C ASP A 289 14.69 -0.07 -21.16
N PRO A 290 13.74 -0.99 -21.39
CA PRO A 290 12.77 -0.81 -22.48
C PRO A 290 11.95 0.48 -22.34
N PHE A 291 11.53 0.81 -21.10
CA PHE A 291 10.78 2.03 -20.80
C PHE A 291 11.61 3.29 -21.02
N ARG A 292 12.90 3.28 -20.67
CA ARG A 292 13.83 4.38 -20.96
C ARG A 292 14.01 4.61 -22.46
N THR A 293 14.02 3.53 -23.25
CA THR A 293 14.11 3.59 -24.71
C THR A 293 12.89 4.30 -25.30
N VAL A 294 11.68 3.88 -24.90
CA VAL A 294 10.43 4.53 -25.35
C VAL A 294 10.36 5.99 -24.86
N ALA A 295 10.74 6.25 -23.62
CA ALA A 295 10.76 7.59 -23.04
C ALA A 295 11.66 8.56 -23.83
N ALA A 296 12.86 8.12 -24.22
CA ALA A 296 13.78 8.90 -25.04
C ALA A 296 13.18 9.25 -26.40
N GLN A 297 12.47 8.33 -27.05
CA GLN A 297 11.77 8.55 -28.32
C GLN A 297 10.62 9.56 -28.17
N ARG A 298 9.93 9.55 -27.03
CA ARG A 298 8.79 10.42 -26.73
C ARG A 298 9.16 11.76 -26.09
N GLY A 299 10.41 11.95 -25.68
CA GLY A 299 10.85 13.15 -24.97
C GLY A 299 10.16 13.34 -23.62
N CYS A 300 9.92 12.25 -22.88
CA CYS A 300 9.29 12.27 -21.57
C CYS A 300 10.07 11.41 -20.56
N SER A 301 9.65 11.37 -19.29
CA SER A 301 10.25 10.53 -18.27
C SER A 301 9.90 9.04 -18.49
N TYR A 302 10.80 8.13 -18.09
CA TYR A 302 10.50 6.69 -18.15
C TYR A 302 9.42 6.31 -17.14
N GLN A 303 9.29 7.04 -16.03
CA GLN A 303 8.22 6.87 -15.03
C GLN A 303 6.85 7.07 -15.68
N ARG A 304 6.71 8.11 -16.51
CA ARG A 304 5.47 8.34 -17.27
C ARG A 304 5.14 7.19 -18.20
N VAL A 305 6.14 6.62 -18.87
CA VAL A 305 5.94 5.46 -19.76
C VAL A 305 5.52 4.22 -18.97
N VAL A 306 6.16 3.96 -17.81
CA VAL A 306 5.78 2.84 -16.92
C VAL A 306 4.33 2.97 -16.50
N LEU A 307 3.93 4.12 -15.96
CA LEU A 307 2.56 4.35 -15.50
C LEU A 307 1.54 4.24 -16.64
N ALA A 308 1.86 4.75 -17.83
CA ALA A 308 1.01 4.58 -19.01
C ALA A 308 0.87 3.11 -19.42
N TRP A 309 1.96 2.34 -19.38
CA TRP A 309 1.96 0.91 -19.66
C TRP A 309 1.10 0.13 -18.64
N GLU A 310 1.23 0.39 -17.34
CA GLU A 310 0.38 -0.23 -16.31
C GLU A 310 -1.10 -0.03 -16.60
N LEU A 311 -1.50 1.20 -16.96
CA LEU A 311 -2.89 1.52 -17.29
C LEU A 311 -3.43 0.74 -18.52
N THR A 312 -2.57 0.09 -19.31
CA THR A 312 -3.00 -0.79 -20.41
C THR A 312 -3.25 -2.22 -19.98
N ARG A 313 -2.82 -2.63 -18.76
CA ARG A 313 -2.84 -4.04 -18.35
C ARG A 313 -4.23 -4.57 -18.00
N TYR A 314 -5.05 -3.71 -17.40
CA TYR A 314 -6.43 -4.06 -17.01
C TYR A 314 -7.29 -2.80 -16.99
N GLU A 315 -8.53 -2.88 -17.49
CA GLU A 315 -9.42 -1.71 -17.61
C GLU A 315 -9.84 -1.10 -16.26
N ARG A 316 -9.82 -1.89 -15.18
CA ARG A 316 -10.09 -1.44 -13.80
C ARG A 316 -8.81 -1.44 -12.95
N LEU A 317 -7.64 -1.33 -13.56
CA LEU A 317 -6.39 -1.06 -12.86
C LEU A 317 -6.30 0.43 -12.56
N PHE A 318 -6.01 0.73 -11.29
CA PHE A 318 -5.63 2.05 -10.81
C PHE A 318 -4.17 1.99 -10.35
N THR A 319 -3.39 3.03 -10.62
CA THR A 319 -2.01 3.13 -10.15
C THR A 319 -1.87 4.33 -9.22
N ILE A 320 -1.10 4.17 -8.11
CA ILE A 320 -0.96 5.19 -7.06
C ILE A 320 0.52 5.55 -6.84
N PRO A 321 1.21 6.15 -7.84
CA PRO A 321 2.58 6.62 -7.64
C PRO A 321 2.64 7.63 -6.50
N SER A 322 3.75 7.60 -5.75
CA SER A 322 4.08 8.64 -4.79
C SER A 322 4.86 9.77 -5.47
N ALA A 323 4.72 10.98 -4.94
CA ALA A 323 5.47 12.15 -5.36
C ALA A 323 5.92 12.96 -4.13
N ARG A 324 7.08 13.62 -4.22
CA ARG A 324 7.63 14.47 -3.15
C ARG A 324 7.54 15.97 -3.47
N ASN A 325 7.22 16.31 -4.70
CA ASN A 325 7.08 17.68 -5.17
C ASN A 325 6.05 17.78 -6.31
N PRO A 326 5.57 19.01 -6.63
CA PRO A 326 4.58 19.25 -7.67
C PRO A 326 4.98 18.74 -9.06
N GLN A 327 6.28 18.81 -9.41
CA GLN A 327 6.76 18.38 -10.71
C GLN A 327 6.59 16.86 -10.90
N GLU A 328 6.91 16.09 -9.89
CA GLU A 328 6.78 14.62 -9.93
C GLU A 328 5.33 14.17 -10.10
N ILE A 329 4.38 14.76 -9.36
CA ILE A 329 2.97 14.34 -9.51
C ILE A 329 2.39 14.79 -10.86
N ASN A 330 2.75 15.97 -11.36
CA ASN A 330 2.32 16.44 -12.66
C ASN A 330 2.87 15.53 -13.79
N ASP A 331 4.14 15.13 -13.69
CA ASP A 331 4.74 14.19 -14.63
C ASP A 331 4.06 12.83 -14.60
N SER A 332 3.82 12.29 -13.39
CA SER A 332 3.11 11.03 -13.21
C SER A 332 1.69 11.10 -13.78
N PHE A 333 0.94 12.16 -13.47
CA PHE A 333 -0.43 12.30 -13.93
C PHE A 333 -0.54 12.44 -15.45
N ALA A 334 0.47 13.01 -16.11
CA ALA A 334 0.51 13.10 -17.57
C ALA A 334 0.55 11.71 -18.26
N ALA A 335 0.84 10.62 -17.53
CA ALA A 335 0.73 9.26 -18.04
C ALA A 335 -0.70 8.90 -18.48
N THR A 336 -1.73 9.49 -17.85
CA THR A 336 -3.15 9.28 -18.22
C THR A 336 -3.48 9.76 -19.64
N GLN A 337 -2.63 10.60 -20.22
CA GLN A 337 -2.79 11.16 -21.56
C GLN A 337 -1.81 10.54 -22.57
N LEU A 338 -0.83 9.75 -22.10
CA LEU A 338 0.16 9.09 -22.95
C LEU A 338 -0.43 7.81 -23.53
N GLN A 339 -0.71 7.82 -24.83
CA GLN A 339 -1.14 6.63 -25.57
C GLN A 339 0.10 5.96 -26.18
N LEU A 340 0.40 4.75 -25.73
CA LEU A 340 1.45 3.91 -26.29
C LEU A 340 0.94 3.24 -27.56
N THR A 341 1.77 3.22 -28.61
CA THR A 341 1.46 2.52 -29.86
C THR A 341 1.66 1.01 -29.70
N GLN A 342 1.16 0.23 -30.66
CA GLN A 342 1.36 -1.22 -30.65
C GLN A 342 2.85 -1.62 -30.77
N GLU A 343 3.61 -0.85 -31.55
CA GLU A 343 5.07 -1.03 -31.66
C GLU A 343 5.77 -0.77 -30.34
N GLU A 344 5.40 0.29 -29.63
CA GLU A 344 5.95 0.60 -28.31
C GLU A 344 5.56 -0.45 -27.28
N LEU A 345 4.29 -0.89 -27.26
CA LEU A 345 3.84 -1.96 -26.37
C LEU A 345 4.57 -3.28 -26.64
N ALA A 346 4.91 -3.58 -27.90
CA ALA A 346 5.69 -4.77 -28.24
C ALA A 346 7.15 -4.71 -27.75
N MET A 347 7.67 -3.53 -27.43
CA MET A 347 9.00 -3.35 -26.82
C MET A 347 8.99 -3.51 -25.30
N LEU A 348 7.82 -3.42 -24.67
CA LEU A 348 7.65 -3.46 -23.21
C LEU A 348 7.27 -4.87 -22.74
N PRO A 349 7.46 -5.20 -21.47
CA PRO A 349 7.06 -6.50 -20.91
C PRO A 349 5.58 -6.82 -21.18
N CYS A 350 5.30 -8.13 -21.39
CA CYS A 350 3.95 -8.63 -21.64
C CYS A 350 3.08 -8.57 -20.38
#